data_64aea4a82c5bf1deb8a9bcc92451bb2f
#
_entry.id   64aea4a82c5bf1deb8a9bcc92451bb2f
#
_cell.length_a   1.000
_cell.length_b   1.000
_cell.length_c   1.000
_cell.angle_alpha   90.00
_cell.angle_beta   90.00
_cell.angle_gamma   90.00
#
_symmetry.space_group_name_H-M   'P 1'
#
loop_
_entity.id
_entity.type
_entity.pdbx_description
1 polymer ?
#
loop_
_entity_poly.entity_id
_entity_poly.type
_entity_poly.pdbx_seq_one_letter_code
_entity_poly.pdbx_strand_id
1 'polypeptide(L)'
;MATDNRPNILLIMTDQQRGDCLSVEGHPVLQTPYMDALANGGARFTHAYSTCPSCIPARRSLMSGQHPKNTGMVGYQDGVEWVAPPPLLPQLLHDHGYQTALVGRDMHLHPKRKRYGFEQQIYVSNSQSDYGDWLKRNAPQEDFDYHGTGPTSNDWPARPWPLEEHMHATNFTVSQAHRWLKYRDPTAPFFLTVQFLAPHPPLIPPAFYMDRYLRTGVPEPVIGDWAQPPTHDSNDPAPKKINLTGEALRSTRAAYYGLINHVDDQLRRLLRPIEGIARHRLPGLENTWVIFTSDHGEMLGDHYGWRKSVPYEPSARVPFIVRGPKGCDLPTRAVLDQPICLEDIMPTCLDLAGVEIPQSVDGKSLLPLLRSEQTDWRDHLHIEHAPMHQTVTDGKEKYIWWVEDGREQFFDLVRDPEERHDCIADSDCADRITHWRRLLIEHLVDRPEGFTDGEKLISGVSYKAKLDHAENSPWANSVRH
;
A
#
# COMPACT_ATOMS: atom_id res chain seq x y z
N MET A 1 33.77 8.75 18.93
CA MET A 1 32.38 8.55 19.38
C MET A 1 31.99 7.15 18.99
N ALA A 2 31.35 6.36 19.87
CA ALA A 2 30.84 5.06 19.48
C ALA A 2 29.74 5.27 18.42
N THR A 3 29.88 4.62 17.27
CA THR A 3 28.82 4.60 16.25
C THR A 3 27.63 3.83 16.80
N ASP A 4 26.44 4.38 16.66
CA ASP A 4 25.21 3.67 16.99
C ASP A 4 25.07 2.44 16.08
N ASN A 5 25.01 1.24 16.68
CA ASN A 5 24.94 -0.02 15.95
C ASN A 5 23.52 -0.44 15.56
N ARG A 6 22.51 0.34 15.94
CA ARG A 6 21.12 0.08 15.52
C ARG A 6 20.99 0.18 14.01
N PRO A 7 20.15 -0.64 13.38
CA PRO A 7 20.02 -0.64 11.93
C PRO A 7 19.29 0.62 11.44
N ASN A 8 19.62 1.04 10.23
CA ASN A 8 18.78 1.95 9.47
C ASN A 8 17.57 1.21 8.92
N ILE A 9 16.49 1.92 8.74
CA ILE A 9 15.24 1.40 8.19
C ILE A 9 14.83 2.25 6.99
N LEU A 10 14.72 1.61 5.83
CA LEU A 10 14.22 2.20 4.59
C LEU A 10 12.88 1.56 4.24
N LEU A 11 11.79 2.31 4.40
CA LEU A 11 10.46 1.93 3.94
C LEU A 11 10.22 2.52 2.55
N ILE A 12 10.05 1.66 1.56
CA ILE A 12 9.72 2.04 0.17
C ILE A 12 8.26 1.65 -0.07
N MET A 13 7.45 2.61 -0.49
CA MET A 13 6.05 2.37 -0.75
C MET A 13 5.62 2.97 -2.09
N THR A 14 4.94 2.19 -2.90
CA THR A 14 4.17 2.67 -4.06
C THR A 14 2.75 3.01 -3.64
N ASP A 15 2.05 3.82 -4.43
CA ASP A 15 0.62 4.08 -4.27
C ASP A 15 -0.14 3.28 -5.33
N GLN A 16 -1.04 2.41 -4.90
CA GLN A 16 -1.96 1.70 -5.79
C GLN A 16 -1.31 0.58 -6.65
N GLN A 17 -0.22 -0.06 -6.17
CA GLN A 17 0.37 -1.20 -6.87
C GLN A 17 -0.25 -2.51 -6.41
N ARG A 18 -0.75 -3.30 -7.37
CA ARG A 18 -1.31 -4.65 -7.16
C ARG A 18 -0.24 -5.63 -6.67
N GLY A 19 -0.65 -6.57 -5.82
CA GLY A 19 0.24 -7.62 -5.30
C GLY A 19 0.77 -8.58 -6.37
N ASP A 20 0.01 -8.80 -7.45
CA ASP A 20 0.41 -9.64 -8.59
C ASP A 20 1.29 -8.91 -9.61
N CYS A 21 1.48 -7.60 -9.49
CA CYS A 21 2.28 -6.80 -10.42
C CYS A 21 3.78 -6.78 -10.05
N LEU A 22 4.36 -7.99 -9.98
CA LEU A 22 5.80 -8.26 -9.85
C LEU A 22 6.16 -9.44 -10.76
N SER A 23 7.32 -9.39 -11.46
CA SER A 23 7.74 -10.53 -12.29
C SER A 23 8.07 -11.77 -11.45
N VAL A 24 8.53 -11.60 -10.21
CA VAL A 24 8.76 -12.71 -9.26
C VAL A 24 7.47 -13.40 -8.81
N GLU A 25 6.31 -12.75 -8.95
CA GLU A 25 4.97 -13.33 -8.72
C GLU A 25 4.40 -14.01 -9.98
N GLY A 26 5.16 -14.05 -11.07
CA GLY A 26 4.73 -14.70 -12.30
C GLY A 26 3.88 -13.84 -13.23
N HIS A 27 3.88 -12.52 -13.08
CA HIS A 27 3.12 -11.64 -13.98
C HIS A 27 3.49 -11.88 -15.46
N PRO A 28 2.52 -12.08 -16.35
CA PRO A 28 2.78 -12.62 -17.70
C PRO A 28 3.63 -11.70 -18.60
N VAL A 29 3.61 -10.40 -18.41
CA VAL A 29 4.32 -9.44 -19.27
C VAL A 29 5.15 -8.41 -18.52
N LEU A 30 4.77 -8.05 -17.29
CA LEU A 30 5.47 -7.04 -16.50
C LEU A 30 6.82 -7.60 -16.02
N GLN A 31 7.86 -6.79 -16.13
CA GLN A 31 9.21 -7.12 -15.67
C GLN A 31 9.69 -6.11 -14.64
N THR A 32 10.03 -6.61 -13.46
CA THR A 32 10.46 -5.82 -12.31
C THR A 32 11.79 -6.32 -11.73
N PRO A 33 12.90 -6.32 -12.54
CA PRO A 33 14.14 -6.98 -12.16
C PRO A 33 14.77 -6.46 -10.86
N TYR A 34 14.52 -5.21 -10.47
CA TYR A 34 15.10 -4.66 -9.24
C TYR A 34 14.24 -4.94 -8.01
N MET A 35 12.91 -4.98 -8.14
CA MET A 35 12.01 -5.53 -7.11
C MET A 35 12.27 -7.04 -6.92
N ASP A 36 12.49 -7.77 -8.01
CA ASP A 36 12.84 -9.20 -7.97
C ASP A 36 14.21 -9.42 -7.28
N ALA A 37 15.20 -8.57 -7.57
CA ALA A 37 16.50 -8.63 -6.89
C ALA A 37 16.36 -8.34 -5.39
N LEU A 38 15.46 -7.44 -5.00
CA LEU A 38 15.15 -7.16 -3.60
C LEU A 38 14.53 -8.40 -2.94
N ALA A 39 13.53 -9.02 -3.55
CA ALA A 39 12.89 -10.26 -3.09
C ALA A 39 13.87 -11.44 -3.00
N ASN A 40 14.70 -11.60 -4.02
CA ASN A 40 15.73 -12.65 -4.05
C ASN A 40 16.85 -12.45 -3.00
N GLY A 41 17.06 -11.21 -2.59
CA GLY A 41 18.03 -10.87 -1.52
C GLY A 41 17.46 -10.94 -0.11
N GLY A 42 16.20 -11.29 0.06
CA GLY A 42 15.49 -11.32 1.32
C GLY A 42 14.30 -12.28 1.31
N ALA A 43 13.18 -11.85 1.85
CA ALA A 43 11.91 -12.58 1.90
C ALA A 43 10.78 -11.79 1.24
N ARG A 44 9.83 -12.49 0.61
CA ARG A 44 8.57 -11.94 0.14
C ARG A 44 7.39 -12.65 0.79
N PHE A 45 6.32 -11.91 1.04
CA PHE A 45 5.07 -12.45 1.55
C PHE A 45 4.04 -12.48 0.41
N THR A 46 3.42 -13.64 0.19
CA THR A 46 2.45 -13.85 -0.88
C THR A 46 1.03 -13.42 -0.49
N HIS A 47 0.73 -13.41 0.82
CA HIS A 47 -0.57 -13.04 1.39
C HIS A 47 -0.45 -11.78 2.26
N ALA A 48 -0.05 -10.67 1.62
CA ALA A 48 0.04 -9.36 2.26
C ALA A 48 -1.13 -8.46 1.83
N TYR A 49 -1.84 -7.89 2.80
CA TYR A 49 -3.07 -7.16 2.54
C TYR A 49 -3.11 -5.77 3.15
N SER A 50 -3.81 -4.87 2.47
CA SER A 50 -4.35 -3.65 3.04
C SER A 50 -5.69 -3.97 3.69
N THR A 51 -5.80 -3.81 4.99
CA THR A 51 -7.02 -4.12 5.76
C THR A 51 -8.14 -3.12 5.56
N CYS A 52 -7.84 -1.98 4.94
CA CYS A 52 -8.82 -1.08 4.36
C CYS A 52 -8.23 -0.50 3.07
N PRO A 53 -8.48 -1.11 1.90
CA PRO A 53 -7.78 -0.83 0.64
C PRO A 53 -8.12 0.55 0.06
N SER A 54 -7.58 1.60 0.70
CA SER A 54 -7.75 3.00 0.36
C SER A 54 -6.68 3.84 1.04
N CYS A 55 -6.17 4.88 0.39
CA CYS A 55 -4.97 5.61 0.81
C CYS A 55 -5.01 6.09 2.27
N ILE A 56 -6.10 6.77 2.70
CA ILE A 56 -6.17 7.39 4.03
C ILE A 56 -6.16 6.34 5.16
N PRO A 57 -7.09 5.36 5.19
CA PRO A 57 -7.09 4.35 6.25
C PRO A 57 -5.83 3.49 6.24
N ALA A 58 -5.39 2.99 5.07
CA ALA A 58 -4.19 2.17 4.94
C ALA A 58 -2.94 2.85 5.52
N ARG A 59 -2.76 4.14 5.24
CA ARG A 59 -1.62 4.91 5.73
C ARG A 59 -1.71 5.24 7.22
N ARG A 60 -2.93 5.46 7.76
CA ARG A 60 -3.13 5.58 9.21
C ARG A 60 -2.79 4.29 9.92
N SER A 61 -3.26 3.15 9.40
CA SER A 61 -2.96 1.82 9.94
C SER A 61 -1.46 1.52 9.93
N LEU A 62 -0.78 1.77 8.82
CA LEU A 62 0.68 1.62 8.73
C LEU A 62 1.43 2.47 9.76
N MET A 63 1.03 3.72 9.95
CA MET A 63 1.71 4.66 10.84
C MET A 63 1.51 4.35 12.32
N SER A 64 0.35 3.78 12.68
CA SER A 64 -0.04 3.51 14.08
C SER A 64 0.07 2.04 14.48
N GLY A 65 0.23 1.13 13.51
CA GLY A 65 0.15 -0.31 13.74
C GLY A 65 -1.25 -0.78 14.17
N GLN A 66 -2.29 0.03 13.98
CA GLN A 66 -3.66 -0.26 14.43
C GLN A 66 -4.57 -0.61 13.27
N HIS A 67 -5.53 -1.50 13.52
CA HIS A 67 -6.61 -1.78 12.57
C HIS A 67 -7.45 -0.54 12.26
N PRO A 68 -8.06 -0.45 11.07
CA PRO A 68 -8.87 0.71 10.65
C PRO A 68 -9.93 1.11 11.67
N LYS A 69 -10.63 0.14 12.28
CA LYS A 69 -11.62 0.39 13.33
C LYS A 69 -11.04 1.15 14.54
N ASN A 70 -9.79 0.86 14.92
CA ASN A 70 -9.13 1.49 16.05
C ASN A 70 -8.56 2.86 15.69
N THR A 71 -8.14 3.07 14.43
CA THR A 71 -7.76 4.39 13.91
C THR A 71 -8.96 5.33 13.71
N GLY A 72 -10.18 4.77 13.68
CA GLY A 72 -11.41 5.49 13.41
C GLY A 72 -11.65 5.86 11.95
N MET A 73 -10.81 5.36 11.03
CA MET A 73 -10.97 5.55 9.58
C MET A 73 -11.12 4.21 8.88
N VAL A 74 -12.35 3.87 8.56
CA VAL A 74 -12.74 2.60 7.93
C VAL A 74 -13.17 2.78 6.46
N GLY A 75 -12.81 3.89 5.86
CA GLY A 75 -13.07 4.24 4.46
C GLY A 75 -12.38 5.53 4.06
N TYR A 76 -12.58 5.96 2.81
CA TYR A 76 -11.96 7.18 2.29
C TYR A 76 -12.77 8.42 2.65
N GLN A 77 -12.19 9.31 3.42
CA GLN A 77 -12.72 10.66 3.66
C GLN A 77 -11.55 11.64 3.79
N ASP A 78 -11.37 12.53 2.82
CA ASP A 78 -10.31 13.54 2.84
C ASP A 78 -10.61 14.68 3.82
N GLY A 79 -9.54 15.36 4.25
CA GLY A 79 -9.63 16.53 5.14
C GLY A 79 -9.98 16.22 6.59
N VAL A 80 -10.07 14.95 6.99
CA VAL A 80 -10.33 14.57 8.38
C VAL A 80 -9.06 14.69 9.22
N GLU A 81 -9.06 15.62 10.15
CA GLU A 81 -7.96 15.76 11.10
C GLU A 81 -7.83 14.53 12.01
N TRP A 82 -6.61 14.09 12.24
CA TRP A 82 -6.30 13.11 13.27
C TRP A 82 -5.91 13.87 14.53
N VAL A 83 -6.92 14.25 15.31
CA VAL A 83 -6.78 15.21 16.43
C VAL A 83 -5.87 14.64 17.52
N ALA A 84 -6.05 13.38 17.88
CA ALA A 84 -5.25 12.71 18.91
C ALA A 84 -4.79 11.34 18.37
N PRO A 85 -3.78 11.32 17.48
CA PRO A 85 -3.26 10.04 17.01
C PRO A 85 -2.63 9.27 18.19
N PRO A 86 -2.69 7.93 18.16
CA PRO A 86 -1.86 7.13 19.05
C PRO A 86 -0.38 7.41 18.80
N PRO A 87 0.55 6.86 19.60
CA PRO A 87 1.97 6.93 19.26
C PRO A 87 2.21 6.43 17.82
N LEU A 88 2.87 7.25 17.01
CA LEU A 88 3.11 6.94 15.59
C LEU A 88 4.54 6.48 15.37
N LEU A 89 4.73 5.58 14.42
CA LEU A 89 6.02 5.01 14.09
C LEU A 89 7.16 6.04 13.93
N PRO A 90 7.02 7.13 13.11
CA PRO A 90 8.12 8.08 12.97
C PRO A 90 8.40 8.84 14.27
N GLN A 91 7.38 9.13 15.09
CA GLN A 91 7.56 9.82 16.37
C GLN A 91 8.32 8.94 17.35
N LEU A 92 7.93 7.68 17.50
CA LEU A 92 8.61 6.75 18.41
C LEU A 92 10.06 6.53 18.01
N LEU A 93 10.35 6.38 16.73
CA LEU A 93 11.73 6.26 16.25
C LEU A 93 12.52 7.54 16.46
N HIS A 94 11.93 8.71 16.21
CA HIS A 94 12.56 10.01 16.48
C HIS A 94 12.92 10.17 17.96
N ASP A 95 11.98 9.88 18.86
CA ASP A 95 12.19 9.98 20.31
C ASP A 95 13.28 9.03 20.84
N HIS A 96 13.60 7.98 20.05
CA HIS A 96 14.70 7.04 20.30
C HIS A 96 15.96 7.34 19.47
N GLY A 97 16.10 8.57 18.95
CA GLY A 97 17.33 9.05 18.32
C GLY A 97 17.52 8.67 16.86
N TYR A 98 16.48 8.20 16.17
CA TYR A 98 16.50 8.05 14.71
C TYR A 98 16.27 9.40 14.03
N GLN A 99 17.03 9.67 12.97
CA GLN A 99 16.67 10.72 12.02
C GLN A 99 15.50 10.24 11.17
N THR A 100 14.43 11.01 11.09
CA THR A 100 13.20 10.59 10.41
C THR A 100 12.88 11.48 9.23
N ALA A 101 12.65 10.87 8.07
CA ALA A 101 12.28 11.63 6.87
C ALA A 101 11.24 10.91 6.01
N LEU A 102 10.39 11.73 5.37
CA LEU A 102 9.48 11.31 4.33
C LEU A 102 9.79 12.03 3.03
N VAL A 103 9.97 11.29 1.95
CA VAL A 103 10.23 11.81 0.61
C VAL A 103 9.24 11.19 -0.38
N GLY A 104 8.49 12.01 -1.08
CA GLY A 104 7.56 11.59 -2.11
C GLY A 104 6.08 11.86 -1.78
N ARG A 105 5.22 10.86 -1.96
CA ARG A 105 3.79 10.97 -1.65
C ARG A 105 3.57 11.21 -0.16
N ASP A 106 2.66 12.11 0.18
CA ASP A 106 2.31 12.37 1.57
C ASP A 106 1.53 11.21 2.22
N MET A 107 1.41 11.21 3.53
CA MET A 107 0.66 10.20 4.28
C MET A 107 -0.85 10.45 4.31
N HIS A 108 -1.36 11.37 3.49
CA HIS A 108 -2.77 11.80 3.50
C HIS A 108 -3.30 12.22 4.87
N LEU A 109 -2.43 12.72 5.72
CA LEU A 109 -2.80 13.20 7.04
C LEU A 109 -3.21 14.68 7.00
N HIS A 110 -4.16 15.04 7.82
CA HIS A 110 -4.63 16.42 7.96
C HIS A 110 -4.37 16.94 9.38
N PRO A 111 -3.94 18.21 9.58
CA PRO A 111 -3.59 19.19 8.54
C PRO A 111 -2.32 18.83 7.76
N LYS A 112 -2.32 19.23 6.48
CA LYS A 112 -1.17 19.01 5.59
C LYS A 112 0.08 19.64 6.20
N ARG A 113 1.27 19.04 5.98
CA ARG A 113 2.57 19.47 6.51
C ARG A 113 2.73 19.34 8.03
N LYS A 114 1.74 18.89 8.80
CA LYS A 114 1.97 18.45 10.18
C LYS A 114 2.94 17.26 10.16
N ARG A 115 3.97 17.32 11.00
CA ARG A 115 5.13 16.40 10.87
C ARG A 115 4.84 14.97 11.27
N TYR A 116 4.00 14.75 12.25
CA TYR A 116 3.64 13.41 12.76
C TYR A 116 4.88 12.55 13.12
N GLY A 117 5.95 13.19 13.61
CA GLY A 117 7.20 12.55 13.97
C GLY A 117 8.29 12.55 12.88
N PHE A 118 7.99 12.99 11.66
CA PHE A 118 9.02 13.21 10.66
C PHE A 118 9.74 14.55 10.87
N GLU A 119 11.06 14.53 10.96
CA GLU A 119 11.88 15.77 11.03
C GLU A 119 11.86 16.51 9.71
N GLN A 120 11.89 15.77 8.59
CA GLN A 120 11.85 16.33 7.24
C GLN A 120 10.77 15.66 6.39
N GLN A 121 10.12 16.49 5.58
CA GLN A 121 9.09 16.05 4.64
C GLN A 121 9.29 16.78 3.30
N ILE A 122 9.44 16.02 2.21
CA ILE A 122 9.57 16.53 0.85
C ILE A 122 8.46 15.89 0.02
N TYR A 123 7.47 16.69 -0.37
CA TYR A 123 6.23 16.19 -0.96
C TYR A 123 6.22 16.29 -2.49
N VAL A 124 5.64 15.26 -3.11
CA VAL A 124 5.40 15.16 -4.56
C VAL A 124 3.95 15.50 -4.90
N SER A 125 3.01 15.27 -4.01
CA SER A 125 1.58 15.38 -4.29
C SER A 125 0.93 16.59 -3.62
N ASN A 126 -0.16 17.07 -4.21
CA ASN A 126 -1.07 18.13 -3.81
C ASN A 126 -0.59 19.59 -3.97
N SER A 127 -1.46 20.55 -3.60
CA SER A 127 -1.27 22.00 -3.78
C SER A 127 -0.12 22.64 -2.98
N GLN A 128 0.52 21.89 -2.05
CA GLN A 128 1.68 22.32 -1.27
C GLN A 128 2.89 21.41 -1.59
N SER A 129 3.08 21.11 -2.85
CA SER A 129 4.05 20.16 -3.35
C SER A 129 5.42 20.81 -3.56
N ASP A 130 6.45 20.25 -2.93
CA ASP A 130 7.85 20.64 -3.21
C ASP A 130 8.23 20.31 -4.67
N TYR A 131 7.67 19.23 -5.20
CA TYR A 131 7.83 18.84 -6.59
C TYR A 131 7.17 19.84 -7.54
N GLY A 132 5.95 20.29 -7.27
CA GLY A 132 5.27 21.28 -8.11
C GLY A 132 6.06 22.59 -8.20
N ASP A 133 6.59 23.08 -7.08
CA ASP A 133 7.46 24.26 -7.07
C ASP A 133 8.78 24.02 -7.77
N TRP A 134 9.35 22.83 -7.64
CA TRP A 134 10.58 22.46 -8.35
C TRP A 134 10.32 22.38 -9.86
N LEU A 135 9.21 21.76 -10.28
CA LEU A 135 8.84 21.62 -11.70
C LEU A 135 8.67 23.00 -12.37
N LYS A 136 7.93 23.91 -11.74
CA LYS A 136 7.75 25.29 -12.24
C LYS A 136 9.06 26.04 -12.41
N ARG A 137 10.04 25.83 -11.55
CA ARG A 137 11.37 26.45 -11.66
C ARG A 137 12.23 25.85 -12.76
N ASN A 138 12.07 24.55 -13.05
CA ASN A 138 12.91 23.85 -14.03
C ASN A 138 12.25 23.73 -15.42
N ALA A 139 10.94 23.91 -15.53
CA ALA A 139 10.20 23.97 -16.79
C ALA A 139 9.26 25.20 -16.83
N PRO A 140 9.80 26.45 -16.69
CA PRO A 140 8.97 27.64 -16.54
C PRO A 140 8.18 28.01 -17.80
N GLN A 141 8.56 27.51 -18.96
CA GLN A 141 7.95 27.83 -20.26
C GLN A 141 6.67 27.03 -20.52
N GLU A 142 6.44 25.95 -19.74
CA GLU A 142 5.37 24.99 -20.02
C GLU A 142 4.07 25.32 -19.25
N ASP A 143 4.10 26.28 -18.30
CA ASP A 143 3.02 26.52 -17.33
C ASP A 143 2.39 25.18 -16.84
N PHE A 144 3.31 24.23 -16.56
CA PHE A 144 2.98 22.83 -16.44
C PHE A 144 2.65 22.48 -14.99
N ASP A 145 1.42 22.05 -14.77
CA ASP A 145 1.01 21.35 -13.55
C ASP A 145 1.01 19.84 -13.84
N TYR A 146 1.54 19.04 -12.92
CA TYR A 146 1.49 17.58 -13.01
C TYR A 146 0.06 17.06 -13.28
N HIS A 147 -0.95 17.69 -12.68
CA HIS A 147 -2.35 17.41 -12.91
C HIS A 147 -2.93 18.07 -14.16
N GLY A 148 -2.26 19.07 -14.72
CA GLY A 148 -2.62 19.75 -15.96
C GLY A 148 -2.26 18.98 -17.24
N THR A 149 -1.81 17.72 -17.12
CA THR A 149 -1.46 16.87 -18.26
C THR A 149 -2.67 16.32 -19.03
N GLY A 150 -3.88 16.56 -18.57
CA GLY A 150 -5.13 16.03 -19.12
C GLY A 150 -5.75 14.96 -18.22
N PRO A 151 -5.20 13.74 -18.10
CA PRO A 151 -5.67 12.76 -17.13
C PRO A 151 -5.50 13.24 -15.69
N THR A 152 -6.48 12.94 -14.83
CA THR A 152 -6.46 13.34 -13.42
C THR A 152 -6.25 12.16 -12.46
N SER A 153 -6.30 12.42 -11.16
CA SER A 153 -5.89 11.49 -10.10
C SER A 153 -6.71 10.21 -9.97
N ASN A 154 -7.69 9.93 -10.80
CA ASN A 154 -8.44 8.67 -10.74
C ASN A 154 -8.87 8.19 -12.13
N ASP A 155 -8.40 8.88 -13.15
CA ASP A 155 -8.79 8.62 -14.53
C ASP A 155 -8.16 7.34 -15.08
N TRP A 156 -8.91 6.62 -15.94
CA TRP A 156 -8.40 5.49 -16.69
C TRP A 156 -7.66 5.89 -17.97
N PRO A 157 -7.99 7.02 -18.66
CA PRO A 157 -7.23 7.44 -19.83
C PRO A 157 -5.75 7.63 -19.50
N ALA A 158 -4.92 7.24 -20.44
CA ALA A 158 -3.48 7.24 -20.31
C ALA A 158 -2.80 7.98 -21.46
N ARG A 159 -1.64 8.54 -21.20
CA ARG A 159 -0.79 9.16 -22.21
C ARG A 159 0.68 9.18 -21.74
N PRO A 160 1.64 9.33 -22.65
CA PRO A 160 3.04 9.51 -22.26
C PRO A 160 3.24 10.82 -21.48
N TRP A 161 4.20 10.79 -20.56
CA TRP A 161 4.73 11.98 -19.89
C TRP A 161 5.30 12.98 -20.94
N PRO A 162 4.88 14.25 -20.91
CA PRO A 162 5.21 15.19 -21.99
C PRO A 162 6.58 15.88 -21.87
N LEU A 163 7.23 15.78 -20.72
CA LEU A 163 8.54 16.41 -20.49
C LEU A 163 9.65 15.34 -20.45
N GLU A 164 10.89 15.79 -20.26
CA GLU A 164 12.04 14.91 -20.07
C GLU A 164 11.83 13.96 -18.88
N GLU A 165 12.26 12.70 -19.00
CA GLU A 165 12.08 11.67 -17.97
C GLU A 165 12.58 12.12 -16.60
N HIS A 166 13.73 12.82 -16.54
CA HIS A 166 14.31 13.26 -15.28
C HIS A 166 13.43 14.27 -14.52
N MET A 167 12.48 14.90 -15.20
CA MET A 167 11.50 15.81 -14.61
C MET A 167 10.28 15.08 -14.01
N HIS A 168 10.13 13.79 -14.26
CA HIS A 168 9.02 13.01 -13.72
C HIS A 168 9.08 12.90 -12.19
N ALA A 169 7.91 12.87 -11.56
CA ALA A 169 7.77 12.79 -10.09
C ALA A 169 8.56 11.63 -9.46
N THR A 170 8.60 10.48 -10.12
CA THR A 170 9.36 9.29 -9.69
C THR A 170 10.87 9.56 -9.63
N ASN A 171 11.43 10.26 -10.62
CA ASN A 171 12.84 10.65 -10.65
C ASN A 171 13.16 11.70 -9.58
N PHE A 172 12.26 12.67 -9.40
CA PHE A 172 12.39 13.70 -8.36
C PHE A 172 12.45 13.05 -6.97
N THR A 173 11.54 12.12 -6.68
CA THR A 173 11.48 11.40 -5.39
C THR A 173 12.82 10.74 -5.07
N VAL A 174 13.38 9.96 -5.98
CA VAL A 174 14.69 9.30 -5.75
C VAL A 174 15.84 10.30 -5.65
N SER A 175 15.81 11.38 -6.43
CA SER A 175 16.84 12.43 -6.36
C SER A 175 16.82 13.13 -5.00
N GLN A 176 15.65 13.41 -4.42
CA GLN A 176 15.52 13.99 -3.09
C GLN A 176 15.90 13.00 -1.98
N ALA A 177 15.54 11.72 -2.12
CA ALA A 177 15.98 10.69 -1.19
C ALA A 177 17.51 10.54 -1.16
N HIS A 178 18.17 10.55 -2.33
CA HIS A 178 19.63 10.56 -2.41
C HIS A 178 20.24 11.82 -1.77
N ARG A 179 19.64 12.99 -2.02
CA ARG A 179 20.09 14.23 -1.40
C ARG A 179 20.02 14.13 0.12
N TRP A 180 18.90 13.64 0.65
CA TRP A 180 18.72 13.44 2.08
C TRP A 180 19.76 12.46 2.65
N LEU A 181 19.93 11.28 2.04
CA LEU A 181 20.92 10.28 2.44
C LEU A 181 22.35 10.84 2.44
N LYS A 182 22.68 11.73 1.52
CA LYS A 182 24.00 12.37 1.43
C LYS A 182 24.29 13.34 2.56
N TYR A 183 23.27 14.07 3.01
CA TYR A 183 23.44 15.18 3.96
C TYR A 183 22.96 14.86 5.39
N ARG A 184 22.49 13.62 5.63
CA ARG A 184 22.15 13.15 6.95
C ARG A 184 23.39 13.08 7.87
N ASP A 185 23.18 13.05 9.18
CA ASP A 185 24.23 12.71 10.14
C ASP A 185 24.58 11.20 10.00
N PRO A 186 25.81 10.82 9.61
CA PRO A 186 26.18 9.43 9.44
C PRO A 186 26.40 8.68 10.78
N THR A 187 26.37 9.36 11.91
CA THR A 187 26.61 8.77 13.24
C THR A 187 25.33 8.30 13.93
N ALA A 188 24.17 8.70 13.44
CA ALA A 188 22.87 8.30 13.95
C ALA A 188 22.13 7.42 12.94
N PRO A 189 21.33 6.42 13.39
CA PRO A 189 20.50 5.61 12.51
C PRO A 189 19.37 6.47 11.91
N PHE A 190 18.75 5.97 10.84
CA PHE A 190 17.64 6.67 10.20
C PHE A 190 16.43 5.77 9.95
N PHE A 191 15.27 6.41 9.93
CA PHE A 191 14.04 5.90 9.33
C PHE A 191 13.68 6.81 8.14
N LEU A 192 13.89 6.30 6.94
CA LEU A 192 13.56 7.00 5.70
C LEU A 192 12.39 6.32 5.02
N THR A 193 11.32 7.08 4.79
CA THR A 193 10.18 6.63 4.00
C THR A 193 10.25 7.26 2.61
N VAL A 194 10.41 6.43 1.57
CA VAL A 194 10.40 6.84 0.17
C VAL A 194 9.09 6.37 -0.46
N GLN A 195 8.23 7.32 -0.82
CA GLN A 195 6.89 7.01 -1.30
C GLN A 195 6.70 7.51 -2.72
N PHE A 196 6.46 6.57 -3.64
CA PHE A 196 6.15 6.88 -5.02
C PHE A 196 4.66 7.19 -5.18
N LEU A 197 4.33 8.21 -5.97
CA LEU A 197 2.96 8.43 -6.43
C LEU A 197 2.53 7.32 -7.40
N ALA A 198 3.45 6.88 -8.27
CA ALA A 198 3.22 5.79 -9.22
C ALA A 198 3.03 4.43 -8.50
N PRO A 199 2.18 3.55 -9.06
CA PRO A 199 1.42 3.66 -10.32
C PRO A 199 0.02 4.29 -10.19
N HIS A 200 -0.30 5.00 -9.09
CA HIS A 200 -1.57 5.74 -8.96
C HIS A 200 -1.77 6.69 -10.15
N PRO A 201 -2.98 6.80 -10.74
CA PRO A 201 -3.27 7.81 -11.77
C PRO A 201 -2.93 9.25 -11.30
N PRO A 202 -2.53 10.14 -12.22
CA PRO A 202 -2.66 10.03 -13.68
C PRO A 202 -1.70 9.03 -14.31
N LEU A 203 -2.20 8.25 -15.27
CA LEU A 203 -1.43 7.21 -15.96
C LEU A 203 -0.54 7.84 -17.06
N ILE A 204 0.56 8.45 -16.64
CA ILE A 204 1.45 9.25 -17.50
C ILE A 204 2.93 8.83 -17.39
N PRO A 205 3.28 7.57 -17.66
CA PRO A 205 4.68 7.14 -17.64
C PRO A 205 5.50 7.84 -18.73
N PRO A 206 6.82 7.95 -18.59
CA PRO A 206 7.68 8.34 -19.72
C PRO A 206 7.46 7.39 -20.91
N ALA A 207 7.48 7.95 -22.13
CA ALA A 207 7.07 7.27 -23.37
C ALA A 207 7.73 5.89 -23.55
N PHE A 208 9.03 5.78 -23.25
CA PHE A 208 9.77 4.52 -23.36
C PHE A 208 9.13 3.36 -22.60
N TYR A 209 8.66 3.61 -21.37
CA TYR A 209 8.05 2.57 -20.53
C TYR A 209 6.65 2.19 -21.01
N MET A 210 5.86 3.15 -21.50
CA MET A 210 4.55 2.86 -22.08
C MET A 210 4.67 2.07 -23.38
N ASP A 211 5.54 2.49 -24.29
CA ASP A 211 5.79 1.85 -25.59
C ASP A 211 6.21 0.39 -25.44
N ARG A 212 6.97 0.07 -24.40
CA ARG A 212 7.36 -1.29 -24.11
C ARG A 212 6.15 -2.22 -24.02
N TYR A 213 5.14 -1.85 -23.25
CA TYR A 213 3.94 -2.67 -23.03
C TYR A 213 2.91 -2.54 -24.16
N LEU A 214 2.87 -1.43 -24.88
CA LEU A 214 2.11 -1.33 -26.13
C LEU A 214 2.61 -2.32 -27.18
N ARG A 215 3.92 -2.59 -27.23
CA ARG A 215 4.53 -3.55 -28.16
C ARG A 215 4.48 -5.00 -27.69
N THR A 216 4.72 -5.23 -26.40
CA THR A 216 4.67 -6.58 -25.81
C THR A 216 3.24 -7.12 -25.76
N GLY A 217 2.25 -6.21 -25.61
CA GLY A 217 0.86 -6.53 -25.32
C GLY A 217 0.59 -6.54 -23.82
N VAL A 218 -0.68 -6.52 -23.49
CA VAL A 218 -1.19 -6.54 -22.10
C VAL A 218 -2.22 -7.66 -21.97
N PRO A 219 -2.38 -8.29 -20.79
CA PRO A 219 -3.41 -9.29 -20.60
C PRO A 219 -4.81 -8.68 -20.65
N GLU A 220 -5.80 -9.49 -21.03
CA GLU A 220 -7.21 -9.10 -20.91
C GLU A 220 -7.63 -9.02 -19.43
N PRO A 221 -8.67 -8.24 -19.10
CA PRO A 221 -9.21 -8.22 -17.75
C PRO A 221 -9.74 -9.60 -17.33
N VAL A 222 -9.53 -9.93 -16.08
CA VAL A 222 -10.13 -11.11 -15.47
C VAL A 222 -11.59 -10.80 -15.16
N ILE A 223 -12.52 -11.61 -15.64
CA ILE A 223 -13.95 -11.42 -15.39
C ILE A 223 -14.50 -12.69 -14.72
N GLY A 224 -15.04 -12.50 -13.51
CA GLY A 224 -15.74 -13.56 -12.78
C GLY A 224 -17.18 -13.76 -13.26
N ASP A 225 -17.72 -14.96 -13.04
CA ASP A 225 -19.09 -15.32 -13.39
C ASP A 225 -20.18 -14.53 -12.63
N TRP A 226 -19.80 -13.97 -11.50
CA TRP A 226 -20.61 -13.11 -10.63
C TRP A 226 -20.56 -11.63 -11.02
N ALA A 227 -19.56 -11.22 -11.82
CA ALA A 227 -19.31 -9.82 -12.14
C ALA A 227 -20.31 -9.30 -13.17
N GLN A 228 -20.86 -8.12 -12.94
CA GLN A 228 -21.80 -7.48 -13.86
C GLN A 228 -21.15 -6.30 -14.56
N PRO A 229 -21.24 -6.22 -15.89
CA PRO A 229 -20.72 -5.09 -16.64
C PRO A 229 -21.41 -3.79 -16.20
N PRO A 230 -20.80 -2.62 -16.45
CA PRO A 230 -21.47 -1.35 -16.23
C PRO A 230 -22.76 -1.27 -17.06
N THR A 231 -23.83 -0.71 -16.48
CA THR A 231 -25.14 -0.61 -17.13
C THR A 231 -25.19 0.39 -18.27
N HIS A 232 -24.24 1.31 -18.31
CA HIS A 232 -24.09 2.32 -19.37
C HIS A 232 -22.60 2.55 -19.62
N ASP A 233 -22.24 2.83 -20.87
CA ASP A 233 -20.92 3.37 -21.21
C ASP A 233 -20.83 4.77 -20.60
N SER A 234 -20.06 4.88 -19.54
CA SER A 234 -19.85 6.13 -18.84
C SER A 234 -18.78 6.95 -19.55
N ASN A 235 -19.10 8.21 -19.86
CA ASN A 235 -18.08 9.19 -20.25
C ASN A 235 -17.28 9.72 -19.04
N ASP A 236 -17.55 9.19 -17.84
CA ASP A 236 -16.77 9.50 -16.63
C ASP A 236 -15.36 8.93 -16.78
N PRO A 237 -14.31 9.74 -16.75
CA PRO A 237 -12.93 9.24 -16.81
C PRO A 237 -12.49 8.52 -15.53
N ALA A 238 -13.25 8.64 -14.43
CA ALA A 238 -12.94 8.03 -13.13
C ALA A 238 -14.10 7.18 -12.56
N PRO A 239 -14.72 6.27 -13.32
CA PRO A 239 -15.87 5.51 -12.87
C PRO A 239 -15.48 4.50 -11.78
N LYS A 240 -16.46 3.92 -11.09
CA LYS A 240 -16.23 2.76 -10.19
C LYS A 240 -16.25 1.44 -10.96
N LYS A 241 -17.02 1.37 -12.03
CA LYS A 241 -17.10 0.22 -12.96
C LYS A 241 -16.78 0.65 -14.37
N ILE A 242 -16.04 -0.17 -15.09
CA ILE A 242 -15.61 0.10 -16.46
C ILE A 242 -15.50 -1.21 -17.27
N ASN A 243 -15.82 -1.14 -18.54
CA ASN A 243 -15.55 -2.21 -19.49
C ASN A 243 -14.42 -1.77 -20.44
N LEU A 244 -13.17 -1.98 -20.01
CA LEU A 244 -12.00 -1.64 -20.82
C LEU A 244 -11.77 -2.71 -21.88
N THR A 245 -11.77 -2.31 -23.14
CA THR A 245 -11.50 -3.19 -24.29
C THR A 245 -10.65 -2.48 -25.35
N GLY A 246 -10.06 -3.22 -26.25
CA GLY A 246 -9.34 -2.71 -27.42
C GLY A 246 -8.22 -1.73 -27.08
N GLU A 247 -8.20 -0.57 -27.72
CA GLU A 247 -7.15 0.44 -27.54
C GLU A 247 -7.18 1.09 -26.14
N ALA A 248 -8.36 1.29 -25.56
CA ALA A 248 -8.53 1.82 -24.21
C ALA A 248 -7.86 0.90 -23.18
N LEU A 249 -8.12 -0.41 -23.25
CA LEU A 249 -7.48 -1.40 -22.41
C LEU A 249 -5.96 -1.40 -22.58
N ARG A 250 -5.51 -1.47 -23.83
CA ARG A 250 -4.07 -1.53 -24.13
C ARG A 250 -3.31 -0.32 -23.59
N SER A 251 -3.82 0.88 -23.85
CA SER A 251 -3.17 2.13 -23.40
C SER A 251 -3.17 2.25 -21.88
N THR A 252 -4.28 1.96 -21.22
CA THR A 252 -4.43 2.04 -19.76
C THR A 252 -3.50 1.07 -19.04
N ARG A 253 -3.52 -0.22 -19.40
CA ARG A 253 -2.65 -1.24 -18.78
C ARG A 253 -1.18 -1.03 -19.12
N ALA A 254 -0.86 -0.65 -20.37
CA ALA A 254 0.51 -0.33 -20.76
C ALA A 254 1.08 0.84 -19.95
N ALA A 255 0.28 1.86 -19.68
CA ALA A 255 0.71 2.99 -18.86
C ALA A 255 0.88 2.61 -17.39
N TYR A 256 -0.02 1.83 -16.82
CA TYR A 256 0.09 1.34 -15.45
C TYR A 256 1.35 0.47 -15.25
N TYR A 257 1.59 -0.47 -16.14
CA TYR A 257 2.82 -1.29 -16.12
C TYR A 257 4.07 -0.46 -16.40
N GLY A 258 3.95 0.53 -17.28
CA GLY A 258 5.03 1.49 -17.55
C GLY A 258 5.43 2.30 -16.32
N LEU A 259 4.46 2.73 -15.52
CA LEU A 259 4.71 3.43 -14.25
C LEU A 259 5.41 2.52 -13.24
N ILE A 260 4.99 1.25 -13.11
CA ILE A 260 5.65 0.28 -12.23
C ILE A 260 7.10 0.02 -12.69
N ASN A 261 7.30 -0.17 -13.99
CA ASN A 261 8.64 -0.41 -14.54
C ASN A 261 9.56 0.81 -14.35
N HIS A 262 9.01 2.03 -14.47
CA HIS A 262 9.76 3.24 -14.16
C HIS A 262 10.15 3.31 -12.67
N VAL A 263 9.25 2.95 -11.76
CA VAL A 263 9.60 2.83 -10.33
C VAL A 263 10.69 1.79 -10.14
N ASP A 264 10.59 0.62 -10.75
CA ASP A 264 11.58 -0.46 -10.65
C ASP A 264 12.98 0.03 -11.08
N ASP A 265 13.11 0.72 -12.21
CA ASP A 265 14.38 1.31 -12.64
C ASP A 265 14.90 2.39 -11.65
N GLN A 266 14.02 3.15 -11.04
CA GLN A 266 14.40 4.14 -10.02
C GLN A 266 14.79 3.48 -8.69
N LEU A 267 14.28 2.29 -8.36
CA LEU A 267 14.75 1.51 -7.22
C LEU A 267 16.22 1.13 -7.36
N ARG A 268 16.69 0.78 -8.57
CA ARG A 268 18.11 0.57 -8.82
C ARG A 268 18.96 1.78 -8.39
N ARG A 269 18.51 2.99 -8.75
CA ARG A 269 19.23 4.20 -8.34
C ARG A 269 19.20 4.37 -6.82
N LEU A 270 18.04 4.20 -6.21
CA LEU A 270 17.86 4.38 -4.77
C LEU A 270 18.72 3.41 -3.96
N LEU A 271 18.78 2.13 -4.35
CA LEU A 271 19.45 1.07 -3.59
C LEU A 271 20.96 1.00 -3.81
N ARG A 272 21.50 1.49 -4.93
CA ARG A 272 22.96 1.42 -5.22
C ARG A 272 23.88 1.95 -4.11
N PRO A 273 23.61 3.09 -3.45
CA PRO A 273 24.42 3.55 -2.33
C PRO A 273 24.39 2.57 -1.14
N ILE A 274 23.22 1.99 -0.87
CA ILE A 274 22.99 1.04 0.23
C ILE A 274 23.71 -0.27 -0.03
N GLU A 275 23.76 -0.72 -1.27
CA GLU A 275 24.45 -1.93 -1.70
C GLU A 275 25.98 -1.75 -1.83
N GLY A 276 26.49 -0.56 -1.57
CA GLY A 276 27.92 -0.25 -1.68
C GLY A 276 28.44 -0.20 -3.13
N ILE A 277 27.56 -0.11 -4.12
CA ILE A 277 27.90 -0.10 -5.56
C ILE A 277 28.22 1.31 -6.09
N ALA A 278 27.89 2.35 -5.32
CA ALA A 278 28.13 3.73 -5.73
C ALA A 278 29.64 4.08 -5.74
N ARG A 279 30.07 4.91 -6.69
CA ARG A 279 31.45 5.43 -6.78
C ARG A 279 31.89 6.14 -5.49
N HIS A 280 30.97 6.79 -4.80
CA HIS A 280 31.19 7.42 -3.51
C HIS A 280 30.32 6.69 -2.49
N ARG A 281 30.95 5.85 -1.68
CA ARG A 281 30.28 5.18 -0.55
C ARG A 281 29.81 6.26 0.43
N LEU A 282 28.53 6.21 0.77
CA LEU A 282 27.99 6.97 1.89
C LEU A 282 28.16 6.12 3.15
N PRO A 283 28.86 6.59 4.19
CA PRO A 283 29.12 5.80 5.38
C PRO A 283 27.82 5.45 6.10
N GLY A 284 27.80 4.29 6.74
CA GLY A 284 26.71 3.84 7.59
C GLY A 284 25.43 3.39 6.86
N LEU A 285 25.51 3.09 5.56
CA LEU A 285 24.36 2.54 4.82
C LEU A 285 24.36 1.00 4.77
N GLU A 286 25.43 0.36 5.16
CA GLU A 286 25.60 -1.09 5.07
C GLU A 286 24.63 -1.84 6.00
N ASN A 287 24.28 -1.23 7.16
CA ASN A 287 23.34 -1.78 8.13
C ASN A 287 21.92 -1.23 7.89
N THR A 288 21.38 -1.46 6.70
CA THR A 288 20.04 -0.95 6.33
C THR A 288 19.07 -2.08 6.01
N TRP A 289 17.95 -2.10 6.73
CA TRP A 289 16.78 -2.91 6.40
C TRP A 289 15.93 -2.18 5.37
N VAL A 290 15.45 -2.92 4.40
CA VAL A 290 14.59 -2.41 3.33
C VAL A 290 13.28 -3.16 3.37
N ILE A 291 12.17 -2.41 3.48
CA ILE A 291 10.80 -2.91 3.37
C ILE A 291 10.21 -2.27 2.12
N PHE A 292 9.67 -3.08 1.21
CA PHE A 292 8.96 -2.61 0.01
C PHE A 292 7.51 -3.09 0.05
N THR A 293 6.55 -2.18 -0.17
CA THR A 293 5.12 -2.48 -0.21
C THR A 293 4.33 -1.44 -1.02
N SER A 294 3.01 -1.57 -1.04
CA SER A 294 2.04 -0.58 -1.51
C SER A 294 0.96 -0.34 -0.44
N ASP A 295 0.26 0.79 -0.48
CA ASP A 295 -0.84 1.07 0.44
C ASP A 295 -2.13 0.30 0.11
N HIS A 296 -2.37 0.00 -1.15
CA HIS A 296 -3.43 -0.87 -1.70
C HIS A 296 -3.13 -1.17 -3.17
N GLY A 297 -3.96 -2.00 -3.80
CA GLY A 297 -3.88 -2.32 -5.22
C GLY A 297 -4.82 -1.48 -6.10
N GLU A 298 -5.16 -2.02 -7.29
CA GLU A 298 -5.98 -1.42 -8.34
C GLU A 298 -6.75 -2.52 -9.10
N MET A 299 -8.06 -2.37 -9.28
CA MET A 299 -8.86 -3.32 -10.06
C MET A 299 -8.46 -3.37 -11.55
N LEU A 300 -8.07 -2.25 -12.12
CA LEU A 300 -7.51 -2.11 -13.48
C LEU A 300 -8.38 -2.76 -14.59
N GLY A 301 -9.71 -2.78 -14.41
CA GLY A 301 -10.70 -3.39 -15.30
C GLY A 301 -11.08 -4.83 -14.93
N ASP A 302 -10.38 -5.49 -14.01
CA ASP A 302 -10.76 -6.84 -13.57
C ASP A 302 -12.14 -6.79 -12.90
N HIS A 303 -12.97 -7.79 -13.19
CA HIS A 303 -14.37 -7.89 -12.75
C HIS A 303 -15.20 -6.62 -13.05
N TYR A 304 -14.85 -5.92 -14.12
CA TYR A 304 -15.38 -4.59 -14.48
C TYR A 304 -15.10 -3.51 -13.43
N GLY A 305 -14.24 -3.76 -12.46
CA GLY A 305 -13.86 -2.80 -11.42
C GLY A 305 -12.82 -1.79 -11.91
N TRP A 306 -12.90 -0.58 -11.41
CA TRP A 306 -11.88 0.46 -11.56
C TRP A 306 -11.57 1.06 -10.20
N ARG A 307 -10.30 1.35 -9.97
CA ARG A 307 -9.78 1.85 -8.70
C ARG A 307 -9.74 0.75 -7.62
N LYS A 308 -9.96 1.10 -6.39
CA LYS A 308 -9.75 0.37 -5.13
C LYS A 308 -11.01 0.37 -4.27
N SER A 309 -10.87 0.07 -3.00
CA SER A 309 -11.92 0.08 -1.96
C SER A 309 -12.84 -1.13 -1.97
N VAL A 310 -12.50 -2.16 -2.73
CA VAL A 310 -13.20 -3.45 -2.76
C VAL A 310 -12.28 -4.57 -2.22
N PRO A 311 -12.84 -5.69 -1.75
CA PRO A 311 -12.07 -6.71 -1.05
C PRO A 311 -11.31 -7.69 -1.96
N TYR A 312 -11.49 -7.58 -3.28
CA TYR A 312 -10.88 -8.50 -4.25
C TYR A 312 -9.36 -8.39 -4.28
N GLU A 313 -8.69 -9.48 -4.65
CA GLU A 313 -7.22 -9.58 -4.70
C GLU A 313 -6.55 -8.40 -5.42
N PRO A 314 -7.01 -7.96 -6.61
CA PRO A 314 -6.39 -6.83 -7.29
C PRO A 314 -6.39 -5.52 -6.50
N SER A 315 -7.38 -5.32 -5.62
CA SER A 315 -7.53 -4.10 -4.81
C SER A 315 -6.90 -4.22 -3.42
N ALA A 316 -7.02 -5.38 -2.77
CA ALA A 316 -6.67 -5.53 -1.36
C ALA A 316 -5.27 -6.13 -1.15
N ARG A 317 -4.81 -7.05 -2.02
CA ARG A 317 -3.48 -7.64 -1.92
C ARG A 317 -2.41 -6.70 -2.45
N VAL A 318 -1.32 -6.57 -1.69
CA VAL A 318 -0.20 -5.67 -2.00
C VAL A 318 1.11 -6.45 -2.11
N PRO A 319 2.11 -5.96 -2.86
CA PRO A 319 3.44 -6.53 -2.81
C PRO A 319 4.05 -6.29 -1.42
N PHE A 320 4.78 -7.28 -0.89
CA PHE A 320 5.45 -7.10 0.38
C PHE A 320 6.79 -7.87 0.40
N ILE A 321 7.88 -7.11 0.49
CA ILE A 321 9.24 -7.65 0.44
C ILE A 321 10.03 -7.04 1.60
N VAL A 322 10.80 -7.89 2.32
CA VAL A 322 11.72 -7.46 3.36
C VAL A 322 13.12 -7.98 3.05
N ARG A 323 14.10 -7.08 3.06
CA ARG A 323 15.51 -7.42 2.92
C ARG A 323 16.33 -6.82 4.07
N GLY A 324 17.03 -7.66 4.80
CA GLY A 324 18.00 -7.23 5.81
C GLY A 324 19.35 -6.81 5.20
N PRO A 325 20.23 -6.23 6.01
CA PRO A 325 21.59 -5.90 5.61
C PRO A 325 22.36 -7.16 5.22
N LYS A 326 23.42 -6.98 4.42
CA LYS A 326 24.25 -8.10 3.98
C LYS A 326 24.88 -8.82 5.16
N GLY A 327 24.66 -10.13 5.24
CA GLY A 327 25.19 -10.97 6.31
C GLY A 327 24.31 -11.01 7.56
N CYS A 328 23.11 -10.43 7.54
CA CYS A 328 22.11 -10.68 8.58
C CYS A 328 21.65 -12.14 8.54
N ASP A 329 21.16 -12.60 9.69
CA ASP A 329 20.64 -13.97 9.85
C ASP A 329 19.20 -14.09 9.32
N LEU A 330 19.02 -13.83 8.02
CA LEU A 330 17.77 -14.04 7.33
C LEU A 330 17.97 -14.95 6.12
N PRO A 331 16.98 -15.82 5.83
CA PRO A 331 17.00 -16.60 4.59
C PRO A 331 16.86 -15.66 3.38
N THR A 332 17.61 -15.94 2.32
CA THR A 332 17.44 -15.31 1.02
C THR A 332 16.45 -16.12 0.17
N ARG A 333 15.72 -15.45 -0.73
CA ARG A 333 14.70 -16.08 -1.58
C ARG A 333 13.58 -16.76 -0.81
N ALA A 334 13.34 -16.34 0.42
CA ALA A 334 12.24 -16.88 1.21
C ALA A 334 10.89 -16.44 0.64
N VAL A 335 9.96 -17.38 0.61
CA VAL A 335 8.57 -17.14 0.24
C VAL A 335 7.73 -17.55 1.44
N LEU A 336 7.03 -16.59 2.01
CA LEU A 336 6.23 -16.75 3.20
C LEU A 336 4.75 -16.58 2.84
N ASP A 337 3.91 -17.51 3.31
CA ASP A 337 2.49 -17.56 2.98
C ASP A 337 1.56 -17.22 4.16
N GLN A 338 2.13 -16.80 5.29
CA GLN A 338 1.34 -16.31 6.41
C GLN A 338 0.59 -15.03 6.04
N PRO A 339 -0.67 -14.87 6.46
CA PRO A 339 -1.43 -13.65 6.24
C PRO A 339 -0.84 -12.50 7.06
N ILE A 340 -0.38 -11.47 6.36
CA ILE A 340 0.18 -10.24 6.95
C ILE A 340 -0.55 -9.00 6.45
N CYS A 341 -0.42 -7.91 7.18
CA CYS A 341 -1.06 -6.64 6.84
C CYS A 341 -0.13 -5.44 7.05
N LEU A 342 -0.57 -4.27 6.59
CA LEU A 342 0.23 -3.04 6.68
C LEU A 342 0.48 -2.60 8.14
N GLU A 343 -0.38 -2.97 9.07
CA GLU A 343 -0.25 -2.75 10.51
C GLU A 343 1.00 -3.43 11.10
N ASP A 344 1.48 -4.48 10.47
CA ASP A 344 2.66 -5.24 10.90
C ASP A 344 3.99 -4.48 10.65
N ILE A 345 3.96 -3.43 9.83
CA ILE A 345 5.15 -2.62 9.51
C ILE A 345 5.65 -1.88 10.75
N MET A 346 4.73 -1.25 11.49
CA MET A 346 5.12 -0.47 12.68
C MET A 346 5.82 -1.34 13.75
N PRO A 347 5.22 -2.43 14.25
CA PRO A 347 5.89 -3.26 15.25
C PRO A 347 7.18 -3.91 14.73
N THR A 348 7.26 -4.24 13.44
CA THR A 348 8.49 -4.74 12.82
C THR A 348 9.62 -3.69 12.87
N CYS A 349 9.32 -2.44 12.52
CA CYS A 349 10.31 -1.36 12.56
C CYS A 349 10.75 -1.05 13.98
N LEU A 350 9.85 -1.06 14.96
CA LEU A 350 10.16 -0.84 16.37
C LEU A 350 11.03 -1.97 16.94
N ASP A 351 10.71 -3.21 16.62
CA ASP A 351 11.46 -4.40 17.03
C ASP A 351 12.88 -4.36 16.44
N LEU A 352 13.04 -4.01 15.16
CA LEU A 352 14.35 -3.78 14.53
C LEU A 352 15.16 -2.68 15.24
N ALA A 353 14.49 -1.65 15.74
CA ALA A 353 15.11 -0.53 16.44
C ALA A 353 15.40 -0.82 17.93
N GLY A 354 14.89 -1.93 18.47
CA GLY A 354 14.92 -2.22 19.91
C GLY A 354 14.05 -1.28 20.73
N VAL A 355 12.97 -0.78 20.15
CA VAL A 355 12.00 0.13 20.77
C VAL A 355 10.78 -0.68 21.20
N GLU A 356 10.28 -0.41 22.41
CA GLU A 356 9.09 -1.08 22.94
C GLU A 356 7.87 -0.83 22.05
N ILE A 357 7.16 -1.90 21.72
CA ILE A 357 5.93 -1.84 20.94
C ILE A 357 4.77 -1.42 21.86
N PRO A 358 4.07 -0.31 21.58
CA PRO A 358 2.95 0.11 22.40
C PRO A 358 1.82 -0.92 22.47
N GLN A 359 1.16 -1.05 23.61
CA GLN A 359 0.01 -1.96 23.79
C GLN A 359 -1.18 -1.65 22.87
N SER A 360 -1.25 -0.44 22.34
CA SER A 360 -2.29 -0.03 21.38
C SER A 360 -2.08 -0.56 19.97
N VAL A 361 -0.96 -1.21 19.69
CA VAL A 361 -0.64 -1.77 18.37
C VAL A 361 -1.34 -3.10 18.18
N ASP A 362 -2.11 -3.24 17.11
CA ASP A 362 -2.81 -4.49 16.73
C ASP A 362 -1.93 -5.39 15.85
N GLY A 363 -0.99 -4.79 15.10
CA GLY A 363 -0.04 -5.51 14.24
C GLY A 363 0.96 -6.34 15.02
N LYS A 364 1.61 -7.29 14.35
CA LYS A 364 2.65 -8.17 14.91
C LYS A 364 3.98 -7.94 14.18
N SER A 365 5.11 -8.02 14.92
CA SER A 365 6.44 -7.98 14.29
C SER A 365 6.63 -9.16 13.35
N LEU A 366 7.12 -8.88 12.14
CA LEU A 366 7.43 -9.90 11.13
C LEU A 366 8.76 -10.63 11.41
N LEU A 367 9.59 -10.16 12.36
CA LEU A 367 10.91 -10.72 12.61
C LEU A 367 10.88 -12.21 12.97
N PRO A 368 9.95 -12.72 13.81
CA PRO A 368 9.88 -14.15 14.09
C PRO A 368 9.63 -14.99 12.82
N LEU A 369 8.72 -14.54 11.92
CA LEU A 369 8.49 -15.23 10.64
C LEU A 369 9.73 -15.19 9.75
N LEU A 370 10.36 -14.03 9.64
CA LEU A 370 11.56 -13.83 8.83
C LEU A 370 12.74 -14.67 9.31
N ARG A 371 12.84 -14.95 10.61
CA ARG A 371 13.86 -15.81 11.23
C ARG A 371 13.46 -17.28 11.29
N SER A 372 12.30 -17.64 10.75
CA SER A 372 11.74 -19.00 10.85
C SER A 372 11.60 -19.49 12.31
N GLU A 373 11.34 -18.57 13.22
CA GLU A 373 11.09 -18.86 14.63
C GLU A 373 9.65 -19.37 14.81
N GLN A 374 9.46 -20.29 15.76
CA GLN A 374 8.12 -20.71 16.11
C GLN A 374 7.37 -19.55 16.78
N THR A 375 6.25 -19.16 16.21
CA THR A 375 5.42 -18.06 16.71
C THR A 375 3.93 -18.37 16.58
N ASP A 376 3.17 -17.86 17.53
CA ASP A 376 1.69 -17.85 17.45
C ASP A 376 1.27 -16.74 16.48
N TRP A 377 1.18 -17.10 15.20
CA TRP A 377 0.76 -16.18 14.16
C TRP A 377 -0.75 -16.21 13.96
N ARG A 378 -1.31 -15.12 13.44
CA ARG A 378 -2.74 -15.06 13.13
C ARG A 378 -3.12 -16.04 12.02
N ASP A 379 -4.30 -16.62 12.12
CA ASP A 379 -4.84 -17.53 11.10
C ASP A 379 -5.51 -16.79 9.96
N HIS A 380 -6.01 -15.58 10.18
CA HIS A 380 -6.76 -14.79 9.21
C HIS A 380 -6.65 -13.28 9.46
N LEU A 381 -7.13 -12.51 8.51
CA LEU A 381 -7.24 -11.05 8.54
C LEU A 381 -8.70 -10.63 8.34
N HIS A 382 -9.06 -9.52 8.97
CA HIS A 382 -10.29 -8.81 8.71
C HIS A 382 -9.99 -7.59 7.82
N ILE A 383 -10.71 -7.49 6.70
CA ILE A 383 -10.60 -6.39 5.71
C ILE A 383 -11.96 -5.69 5.63
N GLU A 384 -11.97 -4.38 5.74
CA GLU A 384 -13.21 -3.59 5.70
C GLU A 384 -13.08 -2.36 4.82
N HIS A 385 -14.19 -1.89 4.24
CA HIS A 385 -14.24 -0.56 3.63
C HIS A 385 -15.66 0.00 3.63
N ALA A 386 -15.85 1.09 4.37
CA ALA A 386 -17.12 1.81 4.38
C ALA A 386 -17.39 2.53 3.04
N PRO A 387 -18.65 2.55 2.58
CA PRO A 387 -19.83 1.96 3.24
C PRO A 387 -20.14 0.52 2.78
N MET A 388 -19.20 -0.20 2.18
CA MET A 388 -19.50 -1.32 1.28
C MET A 388 -19.45 -2.69 1.94
N HIS A 389 -18.31 -3.10 2.53
CA HIS A 389 -18.09 -4.50 2.85
C HIS A 389 -17.33 -4.75 4.14
N GLN A 390 -17.52 -5.95 4.67
CA GLN A 390 -16.76 -6.61 5.71
C GLN A 390 -16.27 -7.96 5.16
N THR A 391 -15.01 -8.30 5.37
CA THR A 391 -14.38 -9.45 4.70
C THR A 391 -13.40 -10.12 5.65
N VAL A 392 -13.30 -11.44 5.60
CA VAL A 392 -12.26 -12.23 6.28
C VAL A 392 -11.54 -13.11 5.28
N THR A 393 -10.23 -13.27 5.46
CA THR A 393 -9.37 -14.08 4.58
C THR A 393 -8.12 -14.56 5.29
N ASP A 394 -7.64 -15.76 4.93
CA ASP A 394 -6.32 -16.29 5.30
C ASP A 394 -5.32 -16.24 4.11
N GLY A 395 -5.75 -15.67 2.98
CA GLY A 395 -5.02 -15.67 1.72
C GLY A 395 -5.21 -16.93 0.86
N LYS A 396 -5.89 -17.94 1.39
CA LYS A 396 -6.26 -19.19 0.68
C LYS A 396 -7.76 -19.27 0.43
N GLU A 397 -8.52 -18.66 1.31
CA GLU A 397 -9.97 -18.53 1.23
C GLU A 397 -10.38 -17.10 1.55
N LYS A 398 -11.49 -16.65 0.99
CA LYS A 398 -12.02 -15.31 1.25
C LYS A 398 -13.53 -15.34 1.33
N TYR A 399 -14.07 -14.82 2.44
CA TYR A 399 -15.49 -14.60 2.62
C TYR A 399 -15.79 -13.12 2.70
N ILE A 400 -16.72 -12.65 1.88
CA ILE A 400 -17.12 -11.25 1.73
C ILE A 400 -18.60 -11.10 2.09
N TRP A 401 -18.91 -10.12 2.92
CA TRP A 401 -20.28 -9.70 3.20
C TRP A 401 -20.46 -8.22 2.84
N TRP A 402 -21.47 -7.95 2.01
CA TRP A 402 -21.82 -6.61 1.58
C TRP A 402 -22.86 -6.01 2.52
N VAL A 403 -22.51 -4.89 3.17
CA VAL A 403 -23.28 -4.31 4.28
C VAL A 403 -24.65 -3.81 3.85
N GLU A 404 -24.75 -3.24 2.63
CA GLU A 404 -25.98 -2.58 2.15
C GLU A 404 -27.11 -3.59 1.94
N ASP A 405 -26.84 -4.65 1.20
CA ASP A 405 -27.86 -5.61 0.73
C ASP A 405 -27.77 -6.99 1.39
N GLY A 406 -26.73 -7.25 2.19
CA GLY A 406 -26.51 -8.53 2.84
C GLY A 406 -25.98 -9.63 1.91
N ARG A 407 -25.61 -9.30 0.69
CA ARG A 407 -25.03 -10.25 -0.26
C ARG A 407 -23.73 -10.81 0.29
N GLU A 408 -23.55 -12.11 0.11
CA GLU A 408 -22.35 -12.84 0.48
C GLU A 408 -21.63 -13.35 -0.76
N GLN A 409 -20.31 -13.49 -0.68
CA GLN A 409 -19.47 -14.16 -1.68
C GLN A 409 -18.42 -15.01 -0.98
N PHE A 410 -18.03 -16.11 -1.60
CA PHE A 410 -16.97 -16.97 -1.10
C PHE A 410 -16.04 -17.43 -2.22
N PHE A 411 -14.72 -17.26 -2.03
CA PHE A 411 -13.71 -17.63 -3.02
C PHE A 411 -12.69 -18.61 -2.43
N ASP A 412 -12.36 -19.63 -3.22
CA ASP A 412 -11.24 -20.56 -2.98
C ASP A 412 -10.02 -20.07 -3.75
N LEU A 413 -9.19 -19.25 -3.12
CA LEU A 413 -8.04 -18.60 -3.76
C LEU A 413 -6.90 -19.57 -4.10
N VAL A 414 -6.91 -20.80 -3.58
CA VAL A 414 -5.94 -21.82 -3.93
C VAL A 414 -6.24 -22.39 -5.33
N ARG A 415 -7.53 -22.61 -5.62
CA ARG A 415 -7.99 -23.15 -6.90
C ARG A 415 -8.23 -22.06 -7.94
N ASP A 416 -8.67 -20.91 -7.48
CA ASP A 416 -9.06 -19.75 -8.28
C ASP A 416 -8.49 -18.44 -7.68
N PRO A 417 -7.19 -18.20 -7.82
CA PRO A 417 -6.54 -17.01 -7.28
C PRO A 417 -6.99 -15.70 -7.94
N GLU A 418 -7.73 -15.79 -9.05
CA GLU A 418 -8.27 -14.66 -9.79
C GLU A 418 -9.75 -14.37 -9.45
N GLU A 419 -10.36 -15.08 -8.47
CA GLU A 419 -11.74 -14.85 -8.01
C GLU A 419 -12.79 -14.91 -9.14
N ARG A 420 -12.60 -15.84 -10.10
CA ARG A 420 -13.49 -15.98 -11.25
C ARG A 420 -14.81 -16.64 -10.91
N HIS A 421 -14.81 -17.54 -9.93
CA HIS A 421 -15.98 -18.30 -9.51
C HIS A 421 -16.39 -18.01 -8.07
N ASP A 422 -17.62 -17.53 -7.88
CA ASP A 422 -18.22 -17.31 -6.57
C ASP A 422 -18.84 -18.61 -6.04
N CYS A 423 -18.14 -19.28 -5.13
CA CYS A 423 -18.55 -20.55 -4.54
C CYS A 423 -19.67 -20.43 -3.49
N ILE A 424 -20.29 -19.26 -3.30
CA ILE A 424 -21.27 -19.05 -2.21
C ILE A 424 -22.48 -19.99 -2.29
N ALA A 425 -22.86 -20.43 -3.48
CA ALA A 425 -23.97 -21.37 -3.72
C ALA A 425 -23.53 -22.83 -3.83
N ASP A 426 -22.24 -23.12 -3.75
CA ASP A 426 -21.71 -24.48 -3.93
C ASP A 426 -21.89 -25.30 -2.67
N SER A 427 -22.55 -26.45 -2.78
CA SER A 427 -22.81 -27.35 -1.65
C SER A 427 -21.53 -27.84 -0.97
N ASP A 428 -20.45 -28.02 -1.75
CA ASP A 428 -19.15 -28.50 -1.26
C ASP A 428 -18.41 -27.43 -0.44
N CYS A 429 -18.85 -26.18 -0.51
CA CYS A 429 -18.31 -25.05 0.25
C CYS A 429 -19.11 -24.72 1.52
N ALA A 430 -20.26 -25.33 1.75
CA ALA A 430 -21.22 -24.94 2.80
C ALA A 430 -20.62 -24.89 4.22
N ASP A 431 -19.83 -25.89 4.62
CA ASP A 431 -19.19 -25.95 5.93
C ASP A 431 -18.12 -24.86 6.08
N ARG A 432 -17.33 -24.62 5.02
CA ARG A 432 -16.32 -23.57 4.97
C ARG A 432 -16.95 -22.19 5.06
N ILE A 433 -18.02 -21.93 4.29
CA ILE A 433 -18.79 -20.69 4.33
C ILE A 433 -19.35 -20.44 5.76
N THR A 434 -19.90 -21.47 6.39
CA THR A 434 -20.43 -21.38 7.76
C THR A 434 -19.32 -21.01 8.76
N HIS A 435 -18.13 -21.61 8.61
CA HIS A 435 -16.96 -21.28 9.45
C HIS A 435 -16.55 -19.82 9.28
N TRP A 436 -16.36 -19.35 8.05
CA TRP A 436 -15.92 -17.99 7.76
C TRP A 436 -16.95 -16.92 8.14
N ARG A 437 -18.24 -17.21 7.94
CA ARG A 437 -19.33 -16.33 8.39
C ARG A 437 -19.31 -16.17 9.92
N ARG A 438 -19.08 -17.25 10.67
CA ARG A 438 -18.94 -17.18 12.12
C ARG A 438 -17.75 -16.34 12.55
N LEU A 439 -16.60 -16.52 11.94
CA LEU A 439 -15.41 -15.69 12.21
C LEU A 439 -15.69 -14.22 11.96
N LEU A 440 -16.38 -13.89 10.88
CA LEU A 440 -16.76 -12.49 10.62
C LEU A 440 -17.70 -11.95 11.69
N ILE A 441 -18.70 -12.72 12.12
CA ILE A 441 -19.60 -12.33 13.22
C ILE A 441 -18.79 -12.04 14.49
N GLU A 442 -17.83 -12.90 14.85
CA GLU A 442 -16.94 -12.71 16.01
C GLU A 442 -16.15 -11.40 15.92
N HIS A 443 -15.68 -11.00 14.73
CA HIS A 443 -15.01 -9.71 14.51
C HIS A 443 -15.92 -8.49 14.65
N LEU A 444 -17.23 -8.68 14.42
CA LEU A 444 -18.21 -7.59 14.33
C LEU A 444 -19.09 -7.43 15.56
N VAL A 445 -19.05 -8.37 16.54
CA VAL A 445 -19.95 -8.37 17.70
C VAL A 445 -19.88 -7.10 18.54
N ASP A 446 -18.70 -6.51 18.68
CA ASP A 446 -18.46 -5.29 19.47
C ASP A 446 -18.52 -4.00 18.63
N ARG A 447 -18.94 -4.09 17.36
CA ARG A 447 -18.98 -2.93 16.48
C ARG A 447 -20.25 -2.10 16.76
N PRO A 448 -20.07 -0.78 17.03
CA PRO A 448 -21.20 0.09 17.39
C PRO A 448 -22.21 0.31 16.28
N GLU A 449 -21.85 -0.01 15.03
CA GLU A 449 -22.74 0.07 13.88
C GLU A 449 -23.86 -0.96 13.91
N GLY A 450 -23.71 -2.05 14.68
CA GLY A 450 -24.73 -3.09 14.83
C GLY A 450 -24.80 -4.07 13.65
N PHE A 451 -23.64 -4.45 13.10
CA PHE A 451 -23.53 -5.39 11.98
C PHE A 451 -24.01 -6.81 12.30
N THR A 452 -24.17 -7.15 13.56
CA THR A 452 -24.59 -8.48 14.00
C THR A 452 -25.34 -8.42 15.35
N ASP A 453 -26.22 -9.39 15.58
CA ASP A 453 -26.84 -9.67 16.88
C ASP A 453 -26.07 -10.76 17.68
N GLY A 454 -24.91 -11.20 17.17
CA GLY A 454 -24.10 -12.27 17.74
C GLY A 454 -24.37 -13.66 17.12
N GLU A 455 -25.46 -13.80 16.37
CA GLU A 455 -25.83 -15.06 15.69
C GLU A 455 -25.84 -14.92 14.17
N LYS A 456 -26.23 -13.75 13.64
CA LYS A 456 -26.35 -13.47 12.21
C LYS A 456 -25.87 -12.07 11.87
N LEU A 457 -25.54 -11.86 10.59
CA LEU A 457 -25.21 -10.56 10.01
C LEU A 457 -26.49 -9.76 9.75
N ILE A 458 -26.45 -8.44 10.02
CA ILE A 458 -27.57 -7.50 9.86
C ILE A 458 -27.22 -6.47 8.79
N SER A 459 -27.84 -6.58 7.62
CA SER A 459 -27.62 -5.68 6.50
C SER A 459 -28.41 -4.35 6.62
N GLY A 460 -28.04 -3.37 5.78
CA GLY A 460 -28.71 -2.07 5.73
C GLY A 460 -28.37 -1.12 6.88
N VAL A 461 -27.38 -1.45 7.71
CA VAL A 461 -26.94 -0.57 8.78
C VAL A 461 -26.09 0.59 8.26
N SER A 462 -26.10 1.73 8.98
CA SER A 462 -25.30 2.89 8.61
C SER A 462 -23.82 2.60 8.82
N TYR A 463 -23.04 2.70 7.75
CA TYR A 463 -21.61 2.47 7.78
C TYR A 463 -20.87 3.62 7.10
N LYS A 464 -20.18 4.44 7.89
CA LYS A 464 -19.51 5.67 7.45
C LYS A 464 -18.00 5.48 7.43
N ALA A 465 -17.30 6.21 6.56
CA ALA A 465 -15.85 6.16 6.44
C ALA A 465 -15.10 6.61 7.69
N LYS A 466 -15.69 7.53 8.47
CA LYS A 466 -15.20 7.98 9.78
C LYS A 466 -16.13 7.49 10.87
N LEU A 467 -15.57 6.87 11.89
CA LEU A 467 -16.32 6.37 13.06
C LEU A 467 -16.44 7.46 14.12
N ASP A 468 -17.64 7.60 14.70
CA ASP A 468 -17.92 8.68 15.68
C ASP A 468 -17.12 8.53 16.99
N HIS A 469 -16.78 7.30 17.39
CA HIS A 469 -15.97 7.06 18.58
C HIS A 469 -14.50 7.51 18.46
N ALA A 470 -14.00 7.69 17.25
CA ALA A 470 -12.66 8.25 17.02
C ALA A 470 -12.51 9.69 17.52
N GLU A 471 -13.62 10.40 17.72
CA GLU A 471 -13.62 11.74 18.32
C GLU A 471 -13.52 11.70 19.85
N ASN A 472 -13.91 10.60 20.48
CA ASN A 472 -13.99 10.40 21.92
C ASN A 472 -12.92 9.42 22.47
N SER A 473 -11.88 9.13 21.70
CA SER A 473 -10.80 8.26 22.15
C SER A 473 -10.24 8.76 23.49
N PRO A 474 -9.97 7.87 24.47
CA PRO A 474 -9.33 8.25 25.75
C PRO A 474 -8.02 9.04 25.55
N TRP A 475 -7.37 8.85 24.42
CA TRP A 475 -6.15 9.57 23.99
C TRP A 475 -6.44 11.02 23.58
N ALA A 476 -7.68 11.38 23.17
CA ALA A 476 -8.06 12.75 22.86
C ALA A 476 -8.01 13.67 24.09
N ASN A 477 -8.12 13.11 25.29
CA ASN A 477 -8.12 13.86 26.55
C ASN A 477 -6.73 13.95 27.22
N SER A 478 -5.74 13.18 26.76
CA SER A 478 -4.39 13.17 27.37
C SER A 478 -3.42 14.23 26.82
N VAL A 479 -3.79 14.99 25.80
CA VAL A 479 -2.94 16.00 25.14
C VAL A 479 -3.42 17.43 25.45
N ARG A 480 -4.17 17.61 26.52
CA ARG A 480 -4.44 18.96 27.05
C ARG A 480 -3.49 19.29 28.20
N HIS A 481 -2.20 19.37 27.90
CA HIS A 481 -1.23 20.11 28.71
C HIS A 481 -0.03 20.53 27.87
#